data_fa816d43273f0f34944f3931b30b5c4f
#
_entry.id   fa816d43273f0f34944f3931b30b5c4f
#
_cell.length_a   1.000
_cell.length_b   1.000
_cell.length_c   1.000
_cell.angle_alpha   90.00
_cell.angle_beta   90.00
_cell.angle_gamma   90.00
#
_symmetry.space_group_name_H-M   'P 1'
#
loop_
_entity.id
_entity.type
_entity.pdbx_description
1 polymer ?
#
loop_
_entity_poly.entity_id
_entity_poly.type
_entity_poly.pdbx_seq_one_letter_code
_entity_poly.pdbx_strand_id
1 'polypeptide(L)'
;MHNQDSDRCEIAACGCHEHENAALPLSRRRLLGATVAGAAVAMVAAAGTELARPSAARAQTSMTPDEALKALMDGNQRYADGKMTSFEHDLDLLHQRAAEKQEPFAAVLACADSRVPVELVFDQTIGHLFVNRVAGNIATTEIIASLEYGVAVLGTKTIMVLGHGSCGAVDAAIANKPVPGQISALYRSLHPAVVQGGGNLDQCIADNAKIQATLLRETSTVLAEAIAKGNLSVVAGVYDIASGKVTMV
;
A
#
# COMPACT_ATOMS: atom_id res chain seq x y z
N MET A 1 -56.31 -18.34 -30.80
CA MET A 1 -57.05 -18.66 -29.56
C MET A 1 -56.12 -18.32 -28.42
N HIS A 2 -56.38 -17.20 -27.79
CA HIS A 2 -56.49 -16.89 -26.36
C HIS A 2 -55.16 -16.95 -25.61
N ASN A 3 -54.71 -16.03 -24.84
CA ASN A 3 -55.33 -14.83 -24.19
C ASN A 3 -54.25 -13.83 -23.79
N GLN A 4 -54.53 -12.57 -23.91
CA GLN A 4 -53.81 -11.46 -23.29
C GLN A 4 -54.30 -11.36 -21.84
N ASP A 5 -53.39 -11.13 -20.91
CA ASP A 5 -53.74 -10.48 -19.67
C ASP A 5 -52.64 -9.44 -19.30
N SER A 6 -53.13 -8.25 -19.27
CA SER A 6 -52.43 -7.03 -18.91
C SER A 6 -52.65 -6.79 -17.41
N ASP A 7 -51.62 -6.77 -16.61
CA ASP A 7 -51.70 -6.22 -15.26
C ASP A 7 -51.04 -4.83 -15.20
N ARG A 8 -51.91 -3.85 -15.11
CA ARG A 8 -51.62 -2.45 -14.73
C ARG A 8 -51.28 -2.43 -13.25
N CYS A 9 -50.09 -1.96 -12.92
CA CYS A 9 -49.76 -1.57 -11.56
C CYS A 9 -50.11 -0.08 -11.38
N GLU A 10 -51.09 0.20 -10.56
CA GLU A 10 -51.54 1.55 -10.18
C GLU A 10 -50.48 2.19 -9.25
N ILE A 11 -50.01 3.38 -9.63
CA ILE A 11 -49.13 4.22 -8.81
C ILE A 11 -50.00 4.92 -7.77
N ALA A 12 -49.96 4.48 -6.51
CA ALA A 12 -50.57 5.18 -5.39
C ALA A 12 -49.76 6.43 -5.05
N ALA A 13 -50.40 7.57 -5.08
CA ALA A 13 -49.85 8.86 -4.73
C ALA A 13 -49.47 8.93 -3.26
N CYS A 14 -48.15 9.16 -2.98
CA CYS A 14 -47.66 9.42 -1.64
C CYS A 14 -47.83 10.90 -1.32
N GLY A 15 -48.74 11.23 -0.38
CA GLY A 15 -49.00 12.58 0.07
C GLY A 15 -47.81 13.18 0.84
N CYS A 16 -47.39 14.35 0.39
CA CYS A 16 -46.42 15.18 1.12
C CYS A 16 -47.12 15.78 2.34
N HIS A 17 -46.69 15.40 3.54
CA HIS A 17 -47.01 16.14 4.75
C HIS A 17 -46.00 17.28 4.91
N GLU A 18 -46.46 18.51 4.77
CA GLU A 18 -45.73 19.72 5.18
C GLU A 18 -45.59 19.72 6.71
N HIS A 19 -44.36 19.61 7.21
CA HIS A 19 -44.06 19.90 8.60
C HIS A 19 -43.81 21.41 8.78
N GLU A 20 -44.76 22.09 9.36
CA GLU A 20 -44.60 23.45 9.89
C GLU A 20 -43.52 23.46 10.97
N ASN A 21 -42.42 24.21 10.71
CA ASN A 21 -41.37 24.50 11.68
C ASN A 21 -41.88 25.53 12.70
N ALA A 22 -42.47 25.07 13.79
CA ALA A 22 -42.75 25.88 14.96
C ALA A 22 -41.46 26.12 15.76
N ALA A 23 -40.86 27.30 15.63
CA ALA A 23 -39.73 27.72 16.45
C ALA A 23 -40.17 27.88 17.91
N LEU A 24 -39.71 27.01 18.80
CA LEU A 24 -39.95 27.04 20.24
C LEU A 24 -39.11 28.16 20.88
N PRO A 25 -39.71 29.04 21.73
CA PRO A 25 -38.96 30.14 22.37
C PRO A 25 -37.90 29.58 23.36
N LEU A 26 -36.67 29.98 23.20
CA LEU A 26 -35.55 29.64 24.08
C LEU A 26 -35.71 30.34 25.43
N SER A 27 -35.99 29.60 26.50
CA SER A 27 -36.00 30.14 27.86
C SER A 27 -34.58 30.21 28.44
N ARG A 28 -34.30 31.23 29.28
CA ARG A 28 -32.99 31.45 29.94
C ARG A 28 -32.51 30.21 30.74
N ARG A 29 -33.41 29.37 31.26
CA ARG A 29 -33.10 28.13 31.96
C ARG A 29 -32.57 27.04 31.01
N ARG A 30 -32.99 26.98 29.75
CA ARG A 30 -32.49 26.04 28.75
C ARG A 30 -31.13 26.45 28.22
N LEU A 31 -30.83 27.77 28.16
CA LEU A 31 -29.54 28.27 27.74
C LEU A 31 -28.41 27.90 28.74
N LEU A 32 -28.69 28.00 30.04
CA LEU A 32 -27.73 27.61 31.10
C LEU A 32 -27.49 26.10 31.17
N GLY A 33 -28.52 25.28 30.86
CA GLY A 33 -28.35 23.82 30.76
C GLY A 33 -27.54 23.39 29.55
N ALA A 34 -27.62 24.12 28.43
CA ALA A 34 -26.86 23.83 27.21
C ALA A 34 -25.35 24.14 27.37
N THR A 35 -25.00 25.16 28.19
CA THR A 35 -23.57 25.50 28.43
C THR A 35 -22.87 24.46 29.32
N VAL A 36 -23.57 23.88 30.30
CA VAL A 36 -23.00 22.81 31.16
C VAL A 36 -22.86 21.50 30.38
N ALA A 37 -23.86 21.15 29.55
CA ALA A 37 -23.77 19.97 28.68
C ALA A 37 -22.70 20.12 27.60
N GLY A 38 -22.53 21.32 27.04
CA GLY A 38 -21.49 21.63 26.04
C GLY A 38 -20.08 21.52 26.62
N ALA A 39 -19.85 21.96 27.87
CA ALA A 39 -18.57 21.84 28.53
C ALA A 39 -18.21 20.38 28.88
N ALA A 40 -19.19 19.57 29.26
CA ALA A 40 -18.97 18.14 29.52
C ALA A 40 -18.65 17.36 28.24
N VAL A 41 -19.33 17.67 27.11
CA VAL A 41 -19.05 17.04 25.81
C VAL A 41 -17.69 17.48 25.28
N ALA A 42 -17.28 18.75 25.48
CA ALA A 42 -15.95 19.22 25.08
C ALA A 42 -14.83 18.57 25.90
N MET A 43 -15.02 18.32 27.21
CA MET A 43 -14.05 17.58 28.03
C MET A 43 -13.96 16.11 27.67
N VAL A 44 -15.06 15.44 27.33
CA VAL A 44 -15.03 14.05 26.84
C VAL A 44 -14.40 13.95 25.46
N ALA A 45 -14.62 14.93 24.57
CA ALA A 45 -13.96 14.98 23.26
C ALA A 45 -12.45 15.23 23.38
N ALA A 46 -12.01 16.11 24.32
CA ALA A 46 -10.59 16.35 24.58
C ALA A 46 -9.89 15.14 25.22
N ALA A 47 -10.56 14.41 26.13
CA ALA A 47 -10.06 13.17 26.69
C ALA A 47 -10.06 12.01 25.68
N GLY A 48 -11.05 11.98 24.76
CA GLY A 48 -11.16 10.97 23.71
C GLY A 48 -10.11 11.10 22.61
N THR A 49 -9.58 12.30 22.36
CA THR A 49 -8.52 12.50 21.36
C THR A 49 -7.13 12.02 21.82
N GLU A 50 -6.90 11.90 23.12
CA GLU A 50 -5.68 11.27 23.63
C GLU A 50 -5.72 9.73 23.61
N LEU A 51 -6.93 9.14 23.70
CA LEU A 51 -7.12 7.70 23.60
C LEU A 51 -7.03 7.17 22.16
N ALA A 52 -7.12 8.04 21.15
CA ALA A 52 -7.06 7.68 19.73
C ALA A 52 -5.67 7.89 19.09
N ARG A 53 -4.66 8.28 19.86
CA ARG A 53 -3.28 8.17 19.36
C ARG A 53 -2.92 6.70 19.35
N PRO A 54 -2.74 6.06 18.16
CA PRO A 54 -2.17 4.74 18.14
C PRO A 54 -0.85 4.83 18.90
N SER A 55 -0.70 4.01 19.93
CA SER A 55 0.59 3.81 20.59
C SER A 55 1.56 3.55 19.44
N ALA A 56 2.49 4.48 19.20
CA ALA A 56 3.51 4.29 18.20
C ALA A 56 4.14 2.93 18.51
N ALA A 57 3.91 1.95 17.64
CA ALA A 57 4.55 0.67 17.77
C ALA A 57 6.05 0.96 17.80
N ARG A 58 6.66 0.80 18.98
CA ARG A 58 8.07 1.12 19.24
C ARG A 58 8.98 0.04 18.66
N ALA A 59 8.76 -0.28 17.42
CA ALA A 59 9.61 -1.17 16.66
C ALA A 59 10.15 -0.36 15.49
N GLN A 60 11.05 0.57 15.75
CA GLN A 60 11.67 1.35 14.69
C GLN A 60 13.13 0.98 14.61
N THR A 61 13.53 0.48 13.45
CA THR A 61 14.95 0.27 13.16
C THR A 61 15.74 1.55 13.35
N SER A 62 16.95 1.45 13.89
CA SER A 62 17.89 2.57 14.00
C SER A 62 18.65 2.87 12.72
N MET A 63 18.46 2.07 11.65
CA MET A 63 19.10 2.25 10.37
C MET A 63 18.76 3.57 9.72
N THR A 64 19.70 4.14 8.99
CA THR A 64 19.45 5.18 8.01
C THR A 64 18.86 4.58 6.73
N PRO A 65 18.25 5.40 5.83
CA PRO A 65 17.78 4.92 4.53
C PRO A 65 18.89 4.25 3.67
N ASP A 66 20.10 4.79 3.70
CA ASP A 66 21.22 4.25 2.94
C ASP A 66 21.70 2.89 3.50
N GLU A 67 21.74 2.75 4.83
CA GLU A 67 22.06 1.47 5.48
C GLU A 67 20.98 0.42 5.18
N ALA A 68 19.70 0.79 5.18
CA ALA A 68 18.61 -0.09 4.84
C ALA A 68 18.67 -0.56 3.37
N LEU A 69 18.94 0.36 2.43
CA LEU A 69 19.13 0.02 1.03
C LEU A 69 20.36 -0.90 0.84
N LYS A 70 21.47 -0.57 1.51
CA LYS A 70 22.67 -1.39 1.47
C LYS A 70 22.41 -2.81 1.99
N ALA A 71 21.67 -2.95 3.08
CA ALA A 71 21.33 -4.26 3.65
C ALA A 71 20.49 -5.12 2.67
N LEU A 72 19.56 -4.50 1.92
CA LEU A 72 18.84 -5.18 0.85
C LEU A 72 19.79 -5.66 -0.26
N MET A 73 20.64 -4.79 -0.76
CA MET A 73 21.52 -5.13 -1.89
C MET A 73 22.62 -6.13 -1.50
N ASP A 74 23.17 -6.05 -0.28
CA ASP A 74 24.10 -7.05 0.24
C ASP A 74 23.41 -8.42 0.37
N GLY A 75 22.15 -8.45 0.81
CA GLY A 75 21.33 -9.67 0.87
C GLY A 75 21.09 -10.25 -0.52
N ASN A 76 20.73 -9.42 -1.50
CA ASN A 76 20.58 -9.88 -2.87
C ASN A 76 21.89 -10.45 -3.45
N GLN A 77 23.03 -9.85 -3.13
CA GLN A 77 24.31 -10.41 -3.56
C GLN A 77 24.56 -11.81 -2.96
N ARG A 78 24.23 -12.03 -1.67
CA ARG A 78 24.34 -13.37 -1.06
C ARG A 78 23.40 -14.38 -1.73
N TYR A 79 22.15 -13.97 -2.03
CA TYR A 79 21.20 -14.80 -2.76
C TYR A 79 21.73 -15.19 -4.15
N ALA A 80 22.16 -14.21 -4.93
CA ALA A 80 22.69 -14.45 -6.28
C ALA A 80 23.96 -15.33 -6.29
N ASP A 81 24.79 -15.26 -5.24
CA ASP A 81 25.98 -16.07 -5.06
C ASP A 81 25.69 -17.46 -4.45
N GLY A 82 24.45 -17.78 -4.10
CA GLY A 82 24.07 -19.02 -3.41
C GLY A 82 24.61 -19.13 -1.98
N LYS A 83 24.85 -17.99 -1.31
CA LYS A 83 25.43 -17.89 0.04
C LYS A 83 24.44 -17.30 1.05
N MET A 84 23.20 -17.73 0.97
CA MET A 84 22.13 -17.24 1.87
C MET A 84 22.41 -17.62 3.33
N THR A 85 22.01 -16.75 4.24
CA THR A 85 22.22 -16.89 5.68
C THR A 85 20.97 -16.74 6.53
N SER A 86 19.88 -16.16 5.98
CA SER A 86 18.74 -15.71 6.76
C SER A 86 17.80 -16.82 7.22
N PHE A 87 17.74 -17.97 6.54
CA PHE A 87 16.70 -19.00 6.77
C PHE A 87 17.11 -20.12 7.72
N GLU A 88 18.33 -20.12 8.24
CA GLU A 88 18.80 -21.22 9.13
C GLU A 88 18.05 -21.29 10.46
N HIS A 89 17.46 -20.15 10.94
CA HIS A 89 16.81 -20.04 12.24
C HIS A 89 15.42 -19.36 12.19
N ASP A 90 14.80 -19.24 11.03
CA ASP A 90 13.53 -18.49 10.87
C ASP A 90 12.38 -19.03 11.73
N LEU A 91 12.28 -20.35 11.90
CA LEU A 91 11.25 -20.96 12.75
C LEU A 91 11.46 -20.63 14.24
N ASP A 92 12.71 -20.56 14.68
CA ASP A 92 13.05 -20.18 16.05
C ASP A 92 12.72 -18.69 16.30
N LEU A 93 12.96 -17.83 15.32
CA LEU A 93 12.59 -16.40 15.36
C LEU A 93 11.08 -16.20 15.44
N LEU A 94 10.29 -16.98 14.67
CA LEU A 94 8.84 -16.97 14.73
C LEU A 94 8.32 -17.30 16.13
N HIS A 95 8.89 -18.32 16.76
CA HIS A 95 8.47 -18.76 18.08
C HIS A 95 8.90 -17.82 19.21
N GLN A 96 10.04 -17.13 19.05
CA GLN A 96 10.64 -16.34 20.11
C GLN A 96 10.22 -14.88 20.15
N ARG A 97 10.04 -14.23 18.99
CA ARG A 97 9.86 -12.76 18.92
C ARG A 97 8.85 -12.27 17.88
N ALA A 98 8.70 -12.94 16.74
CA ALA A 98 7.88 -12.45 15.66
C ALA A 98 6.38 -12.41 15.96
N ALA A 99 5.93 -13.20 16.96
CA ALA A 99 4.55 -13.16 17.44
C ALA A 99 4.21 -11.87 18.22
N GLU A 100 5.21 -11.20 18.81
CA GLU A 100 5.00 -10.03 19.65
C GLU A 100 5.08 -8.72 18.85
N LYS A 101 5.99 -8.64 17.88
CA LYS A 101 6.21 -7.42 17.07
C LYS A 101 6.88 -7.72 15.73
N GLN A 102 6.69 -6.83 14.77
CA GLN A 102 7.45 -6.77 13.53
C GLN A 102 8.34 -5.51 13.51
N GLU A 103 9.56 -5.62 13.00
CA GLU A 103 10.52 -4.52 12.91
C GLU A 103 11.14 -4.43 11.49
N PRO A 104 10.31 -4.18 10.46
CA PRO A 104 10.82 -4.13 9.10
C PRO A 104 11.70 -2.89 8.90
N PHE A 105 12.93 -3.09 8.45
CA PHE A 105 13.80 -1.96 8.08
C PHE A 105 13.51 -1.45 6.67
N ALA A 106 12.90 -2.28 5.81
CA ALA A 106 12.57 -1.95 4.43
C ALA A 106 11.16 -2.42 4.07
N ALA A 107 10.54 -1.73 3.11
CA ALA A 107 9.34 -2.20 2.43
C ALA A 107 9.66 -2.50 0.96
N VAL A 108 8.96 -3.49 0.39
CA VAL A 108 9.11 -3.86 -1.02
C VAL A 108 7.73 -3.91 -1.68
N LEU A 109 7.57 -3.16 -2.77
CA LEU A 109 6.45 -3.31 -3.70
C LEU A 109 6.90 -4.20 -4.86
N ALA A 110 6.43 -5.45 -4.90
CA ALA A 110 6.80 -6.44 -5.90
C ALA A 110 5.60 -6.95 -6.70
N CYS A 111 5.89 -7.65 -7.79
CA CYS A 111 4.88 -8.42 -8.51
C CYS A 111 4.38 -9.61 -7.67
N ALA A 112 3.12 -10.00 -7.89
CA ALA A 112 2.55 -11.23 -7.33
C ALA A 112 3.05 -12.51 -8.02
N ASP A 113 3.95 -12.41 -8.99
CA ASP A 113 4.55 -13.54 -9.71
C ASP A 113 5.19 -14.53 -8.73
N SER A 114 4.84 -15.83 -8.86
CA SER A 114 5.28 -16.90 -7.94
C SER A 114 6.80 -17.13 -7.94
N ARG A 115 7.51 -16.62 -8.94
CA ARG A 115 8.98 -16.72 -9.07
C ARG A 115 9.73 -15.58 -8.37
N VAL A 116 9.01 -14.67 -7.69
CA VAL A 116 9.56 -13.49 -7.00
C VAL A 116 9.34 -13.61 -5.49
N PRO A 117 10.03 -14.52 -4.81
CA PRO A 117 9.98 -14.65 -3.35
C PRO A 117 10.86 -13.55 -2.72
N VAL A 118 10.27 -12.40 -2.39
CA VAL A 118 10.98 -11.17 -2.02
C VAL A 118 11.98 -11.38 -0.87
N GLU A 119 11.57 -12.09 0.17
CA GLU A 119 12.40 -12.36 1.34
C GLU A 119 13.65 -13.19 0.95
N LEU A 120 13.47 -14.19 0.07
CA LEU A 120 14.59 -14.98 -0.45
C LEU A 120 15.52 -14.13 -1.34
N VAL A 121 14.93 -13.34 -2.26
CA VAL A 121 15.68 -12.48 -3.20
C VAL A 121 16.62 -11.52 -2.46
N PHE A 122 16.20 -11.04 -1.30
CA PHE A 122 17.01 -10.14 -0.49
C PHE A 122 17.68 -10.81 0.71
N ASP A 123 17.64 -12.13 0.83
CA ASP A 123 18.20 -12.91 1.93
C ASP A 123 17.89 -12.26 3.31
N GLN A 124 16.60 -12.04 3.55
CA GLN A 124 16.11 -11.43 4.78
C GLN A 124 15.21 -12.40 5.55
N THR A 125 15.33 -12.40 6.86
CA THR A 125 14.54 -13.22 7.75
C THR A 125 13.13 -12.65 7.97
N ILE A 126 12.26 -13.47 8.55
CA ILE A 126 10.88 -13.11 8.89
C ILE A 126 10.84 -11.85 9.78
N GLY A 127 9.97 -10.91 9.43
CA GLY A 127 9.78 -9.65 10.17
C GLY A 127 10.69 -8.49 9.72
N HIS A 128 11.71 -8.73 8.90
CA HIS A 128 12.63 -7.70 8.43
C HIS A 128 12.13 -6.89 7.23
N LEU A 129 11.25 -7.47 6.41
CA LEU A 129 10.66 -6.81 5.25
C LEU A 129 9.16 -6.63 5.40
N PHE A 130 8.65 -5.48 4.98
CA PHE A 130 7.23 -5.20 4.80
C PHE A 130 6.86 -5.35 3.33
N VAL A 131 6.31 -6.50 2.95
CA VAL A 131 6.14 -6.87 1.55
C VAL A 131 4.72 -6.60 1.06
N ASN A 132 4.60 -5.82 -0.01
CA ASN A 132 3.36 -5.56 -0.74
C ASN A 132 3.48 -6.15 -2.13
N ARG A 133 2.47 -6.92 -2.58
CA ARG A 133 2.52 -7.61 -3.88
C ARG A 133 1.22 -7.47 -4.66
N VAL A 134 1.34 -7.11 -5.92
CA VAL A 134 0.25 -7.09 -6.89
C VAL A 134 0.81 -7.36 -8.29
N ALA A 135 0.05 -7.99 -9.18
CA ALA A 135 0.51 -8.24 -10.54
C ALA A 135 0.97 -6.94 -11.24
N GLY A 136 2.21 -6.94 -11.75
CA GLY A 136 2.84 -5.77 -12.35
C GLY A 136 3.37 -4.73 -11.36
N ASN A 137 3.51 -5.05 -10.07
CA ASN A 137 4.09 -4.17 -9.01
C ASN A 137 3.57 -2.72 -9.07
N ILE A 138 2.27 -2.52 -9.34
CA ILE A 138 1.61 -1.22 -9.47
C ILE A 138 1.25 -0.62 -8.10
N ALA A 139 1.41 0.70 -7.93
CA ALA A 139 1.04 1.43 -6.73
C ALA A 139 -0.44 1.86 -6.80
N THR A 140 -1.35 0.98 -6.36
CA THR A 140 -2.77 1.31 -6.18
C THR A 140 -2.98 2.06 -4.87
N THR A 141 -4.16 2.63 -4.66
CA THR A 141 -4.50 3.36 -3.42
C THR A 141 -4.26 2.50 -2.17
N GLU A 142 -4.64 1.22 -2.20
CA GLU A 142 -4.48 0.29 -1.08
C GLU A 142 -3.01 -0.06 -0.85
N ILE A 143 -2.22 -0.20 -1.92
CA ILE A 143 -0.78 -0.41 -1.83
C ILE A 143 -0.09 0.83 -1.25
N ILE A 144 -0.46 2.03 -1.70
CA ILE A 144 0.08 3.29 -1.17
C ILE A 144 -0.22 3.37 0.34
N ALA A 145 -1.48 3.18 0.74
CA ALA A 145 -1.89 3.21 2.15
C ALA A 145 -1.13 2.17 3.01
N SER A 146 -0.91 0.97 2.47
CA SER A 146 -0.11 -0.07 3.12
C SER A 146 1.35 0.37 3.30
N LEU A 147 1.97 0.96 2.29
CA LEU A 147 3.34 1.47 2.37
C LEU A 147 3.45 2.67 3.34
N GLU A 148 2.45 3.55 3.37
CA GLU A 148 2.35 4.62 4.36
C GLU A 148 2.35 4.07 5.79
N TYR A 149 1.58 2.99 6.03
CA TYR A 149 1.59 2.29 7.32
C TYR A 149 2.99 1.76 7.66
N GLY A 150 3.66 1.11 6.71
CA GLY A 150 5.03 0.62 6.88
C GLY A 150 6.00 1.73 7.29
N VAL A 151 5.87 2.93 6.70
CA VAL A 151 6.74 4.07 7.01
C VAL A 151 6.34 4.79 8.29
N ALA A 152 5.07 5.18 8.41
CA ALA A 152 4.61 6.05 9.49
C ALA A 152 4.47 5.30 10.83
N VAL A 153 4.09 4.03 10.80
CA VAL A 153 3.81 3.22 11.99
C VAL A 153 4.98 2.30 12.34
N LEU A 154 5.49 1.56 11.35
CA LEU A 154 6.56 0.58 11.56
C LEU A 154 7.96 1.18 11.42
N GLY A 155 8.11 2.35 10.80
CA GLY A 155 9.37 3.07 10.70
C GLY A 155 10.34 2.51 9.65
N THR A 156 9.84 1.88 8.58
CA THR A 156 10.68 1.44 7.46
C THR A 156 11.47 2.61 6.86
N LYS A 157 12.70 2.36 6.46
CA LYS A 157 13.66 3.38 6.02
C LYS A 157 13.88 3.43 4.52
N THR A 158 13.53 2.36 3.81
CA THR A 158 13.57 2.34 2.35
C THR A 158 12.37 1.61 1.78
N ILE A 159 11.85 2.09 0.65
CA ILE A 159 10.87 1.38 -0.17
C ILE A 159 11.56 1.02 -1.49
N MET A 160 11.62 -0.27 -1.80
CA MET A 160 12.08 -0.79 -3.08
C MET A 160 10.88 -1.12 -3.95
N VAL A 161 10.73 -0.47 -5.10
CA VAL A 161 9.80 -0.92 -6.15
C VAL A 161 10.52 -1.91 -7.04
N LEU A 162 10.12 -3.18 -6.94
CA LEU A 162 10.83 -4.30 -7.57
C LEU A 162 10.05 -4.81 -8.79
N GLY A 163 10.51 -4.45 -9.99
CA GLY A 163 10.15 -5.13 -11.23
C GLY A 163 10.88 -6.46 -11.36
N HIS A 164 10.50 -7.29 -12.31
CA HIS A 164 11.21 -8.55 -12.58
C HIS A 164 11.18 -8.94 -14.05
N GLY A 165 12.18 -9.65 -14.51
CA GLY A 165 12.27 -10.14 -15.89
C GLY A 165 11.08 -11.02 -16.27
N SER A 166 10.67 -10.99 -17.53
CA SER A 166 9.56 -11.78 -18.09
C SER A 166 8.23 -11.59 -17.31
N CYS A 167 7.90 -10.35 -16.93
CA CYS A 167 6.67 -10.05 -16.21
C CYS A 167 5.43 -10.20 -17.09
N GLY A 168 4.61 -11.21 -16.81
CA GLY A 168 3.40 -11.50 -17.59
C GLY A 168 2.35 -10.38 -17.56
N ALA A 169 2.27 -9.59 -16.48
CA ALA A 169 1.34 -8.46 -16.41
C ALA A 169 1.77 -7.31 -17.35
N VAL A 170 3.07 -7.03 -17.43
CA VAL A 170 3.61 -6.02 -18.36
C VAL A 170 3.47 -6.49 -19.80
N ASP A 171 3.79 -7.77 -20.08
CA ASP A 171 3.63 -8.35 -21.41
C ASP A 171 2.16 -8.30 -21.90
N ALA A 172 1.22 -8.66 -21.00
CA ALA A 172 -0.21 -8.57 -21.30
C ALA A 172 -0.66 -7.12 -21.58
N ALA A 173 -0.11 -6.13 -20.85
CA ALA A 173 -0.40 -4.72 -21.10
C ALA A 173 0.17 -4.22 -22.44
N ILE A 174 1.36 -4.68 -22.83
CA ILE A 174 1.93 -4.42 -24.17
C ILE A 174 1.05 -5.00 -25.25
N ALA A 175 0.63 -6.27 -25.11
CA ALA A 175 -0.23 -6.95 -26.06
C ALA A 175 -1.61 -6.29 -26.19
N ASN A 176 -2.10 -5.64 -25.14
CA ASN A 176 -3.38 -4.92 -25.04
C ASN A 176 -4.58 -5.69 -25.63
N LYS A 177 -4.59 -6.99 -25.44
CA LYS A 177 -5.67 -7.89 -25.91
C LYS A 177 -6.82 -7.94 -24.91
N PRO A 178 -8.05 -8.22 -25.36
CA PRO A 178 -9.16 -8.49 -24.45
C PRO A 178 -8.83 -9.62 -23.47
N VAL A 179 -9.12 -9.42 -22.21
CA VAL A 179 -8.87 -10.36 -21.13
C VAL A 179 -10.13 -10.55 -20.29
N PRO A 180 -10.33 -11.73 -19.65
CA PRO A 180 -11.51 -11.98 -18.87
C PRO A 180 -11.52 -11.19 -17.54
N GLY A 181 -12.72 -10.89 -17.04
CA GLY A 181 -12.94 -10.31 -15.71
C GLY A 181 -12.27 -8.94 -15.52
N GLN A 182 -11.62 -8.77 -14.39
CA GLN A 182 -11.01 -7.52 -13.96
C GLN A 182 -9.52 -7.35 -14.35
N ILE A 183 -8.95 -8.28 -15.11
CA ILE A 183 -7.51 -8.26 -15.44
C ILE A 183 -7.11 -6.95 -16.13
N SER A 184 -7.98 -6.42 -17.02
CA SER A 184 -7.74 -5.16 -17.74
C SER A 184 -7.59 -3.95 -16.81
N ALA A 185 -8.05 -4.00 -15.56
CA ALA A 185 -7.85 -2.92 -14.59
C ALA A 185 -6.35 -2.64 -14.32
N LEU A 186 -5.49 -3.65 -14.46
CA LEU A 186 -4.04 -3.52 -14.31
C LEU A 186 -3.42 -2.69 -15.44
N TYR A 187 -3.98 -2.74 -16.65
CA TYR A 187 -3.41 -2.12 -17.83
C TYR A 187 -3.30 -0.61 -17.71
N ARG A 188 -4.30 0.02 -17.08
CA ARG A 188 -4.31 1.47 -16.87
C ARG A 188 -3.04 1.96 -16.14
N SER A 189 -2.61 1.26 -15.12
CA SER A 189 -1.43 1.61 -14.33
C SER A 189 -0.12 1.25 -15.04
N LEU A 190 -0.13 0.26 -15.94
CA LEU A 190 1.04 -0.19 -16.69
C LEU A 190 1.22 0.58 -18.02
N HIS A 191 0.15 1.18 -18.56
CA HIS A 191 0.18 1.86 -19.86
C HIS A 191 1.25 2.96 -19.99
N PRO A 192 1.51 3.81 -18.99
CA PRO A 192 2.58 4.81 -19.08
C PRO A 192 3.95 4.17 -19.37
N ALA A 193 4.26 3.04 -18.72
CA ALA A 193 5.49 2.31 -18.94
C ALA A 193 5.55 1.66 -20.34
N VAL A 194 4.41 1.18 -20.85
CA VAL A 194 4.33 0.62 -22.22
C VAL A 194 4.62 1.71 -23.26
N VAL A 195 4.09 2.91 -23.07
CA VAL A 195 4.34 4.05 -23.96
C VAL A 195 5.82 4.47 -23.90
N GLN A 196 6.37 4.62 -22.71
CA GLN A 196 7.75 5.06 -22.50
C GLN A 196 8.77 4.03 -23.01
N GLY A 197 8.54 2.75 -22.75
CA GLY A 197 9.43 1.67 -23.19
C GLY A 197 9.23 1.20 -24.62
N GLY A 198 8.31 1.85 -25.38
CA GLY A 198 8.09 1.58 -26.80
C GLY A 198 7.67 0.13 -27.11
N GLY A 199 7.05 -0.56 -26.14
CA GLY A 199 6.63 -1.95 -26.28
C GLY A 199 7.76 -2.98 -26.14
N ASN A 200 9.00 -2.56 -25.84
CA ASN A 200 10.06 -3.48 -25.45
C ASN A 200 9.83 -3.96 -24.01
N LEU A 201 9.69 -5.26 -23.80
CA LEU A 201 9.30 -5.83 -22.50
C LEU A 201 10.26 -5.44 -21.38
N ASP A 202 11.56 -5.60 -21.58
CA ASP A 202 12.55 -5.32 -20.53
C ASP A 202 12.60 -3.82 -20.20
N GLN A 203 12.51 -2.96 -21.22
CA GLN A 203 12.44 -1.52 -21.00
C GLN A 203 11.14 -1.12 -20.30
N CYS A 204 10.00 -1.68 -20.71
CA CYS A 204 8.71 -1.42 -20.04
C CYS A 204 8.72 -1.87 -18.57
N ILE A 205 9.36 -2.98 -18.24
CA ILE A 205 9.52 -3.45 -16.85
C ILE A 205 10.34 -2.45 -16.03
N ALA A 206 11.47 -1.99 -16.57
CA ALA A 206 12.34 -1.02 -15.88
C ALA A 206 11.62 0.33 -15.72
N ASP A 207 10.96 0.81 -16.77
CA ASP A 207 10.22 2.07 -16.73
C ASP A 207 9.00 1.98 -15.79
N ASN A 208 8.31 0.83 -15.75
CA ASN A 208 7.24 0.64 -14.77
C ASN A 208 7.76 0.77 -13.34
N ALA A 209 8.87 0.12 -12.99
CA ALA A 209 9.44 0.24 -11.65
C ALA A 209 9.77 1.70 -11.28
N LYS A 210 10.36 2.47 -12.21
CA LYS A 210 10.64 3.91 -12.03
C LYS A 210 9.37 4.74 -11.87
N ILE A 211 8.39 4.52 -12.73
CA ILE A 211 7.11 5.25 -12.71
C ILE A 211 6.38 5.00 -11.39
N GLN A 212 6.28 3.75 -10.94
CA GLN A 212 5.62 3.44 -9.67
C GLN A 212 6.39 4.03 -8.48
N ALA A 213 7.73 4.03 -8.49
CA ALA A 213 8.52 4.68 -7.46
C ALA A 213 8.31 6.21 -7.45
N THR A 214 8.19 6.83 -8.61
CA THR A 214 7.88 8.27 -8.75
C THR A 214 6.46 8.55 -8.24
N LEU A 215 5.48 7.72 -8.62
CA LEU A 215 4.10 7.85 -8.16
C LEU A 215 4.02 7.81 -6.62
N LEU A 216 4.73 6.90 -5.96
CA LEU A 216 4.79 6.84 -4.50
C LEU A 216 5.33 8.14 -3.88
N ARG A 217 6.37 8.75 -4.46
CA ARG A 217 6.96 10.00 -3.96
C ARG A 217 6.03 11.20 -4.12
N GLU A 218 5.24 11.23 -5.20
CA GLU A 218 4.46 12.41 -5.60
C GLU A 218 3.03 12.37 -5.07
N THR A 219 2.42 11.19 -4.89
CA THR A 219 1.01 11.08 -4.53
C THR A 219 0.76 10.92 -3.03
N SER A 220 1.77 10.51 -2.27
CA SER A 220 1.65 10.33 -0.82
C SER A 220 2.31 11.46 -0.05
N THR A 221 1.52 12.25 0.67
CA THR A 221 2.04 13.29 1.56
C THR A 221 2.87 12.70 2.71
N VAL A 222 2.51 11.52 3.21
CA VAL A 222 3.22 10.80 4.28
C VAL A 222 4.62 10.40 3.82
N LEU A 223 4.72 9.80 2.64
CA LEU A 223 6.01 9.38 2.08
C LEU A 223 6.86 10.61 1.70
N ALA A 224 6.26 11.62 1.07
CA ALA A 224 6.96 12.85 0.69
C ALA A 224 7.55 13.57 1.92
N GLU A 225 6.81 13.67 3.03
CA GLU A 225 7.33 14.24 4.28
C GLU A 225 8.47 13.42 4.89
N ALA A 226 8.38 12.10 4.86
CA ALA A 226 9.44 11.23 5.37
C ALA A 226 10.72 11.38 4.54
N ILE A 227 10.60 11.49 3.22
CA ILE A 227 11.72 11.75 2.29
C ILE A 227 12.33 13.12 2.58
N ALA A 228 11.52 14.17 2.68
CA ALA A 228 11.99 15.53 2.94
C ALA A 228 12.73 15.67 4.28
N LYS A 229 12.38 14.84 5.27
CA LYS A 229 13.06 14.76 6.58
C LYS A 229 14.33 13.87 6.55
N GLY A 230 14.68 13.26 5.42
CA GLY A 230 15.81 12.34 5.30
C GLY A 230 15.60 10.99 6.01
N ASN A 231 14.35 10.62 6.30
CA ASN A 231 14.01 9.40 7.04
C ASN A 231 13.58 8.25 6.15
N LEU A 232 13.39 8.49 4.84
CA LEU A 232 12.94 7.50 3.87
C LEU A 232 13.65 7.69 2.54
N SER A 233 14.06 6.59 1.91
CA SER A 233 14.37 6.52 0.48
C SER A 233 13.32 5.70 -0.27
N VAL A 234 13.00 6.08 -1.51
CA VAL A 234 12.15 5.30 -2.41
C VAL A 234 12.93 5.07 -3.69
N VAL A 235 13.19 3.82 -4.00
CA VAL A 235 14.07 3.41 -5.09
C VAL A 235 13.40 2.38 -6.00
N ALA A 236 13.93 2.17 -7.20
CA ALA A 236 13.44 1.18 -8.15
C ALA A 236 14.56 0.22 -8.56
N GLY A 237 14.21 -1.05 -8.70
CA GLY A 237 15.12 -2.08 -9.18
C GLY A 237 14.38 -3.11 -10.02
N VAL A 238 15.14 -3.91 -10.77
CA VAL A 238 14.63 -5.03 -11.57
C VAL A 238 15.36 -6.30 -11.17
N TYR A 239 14.60 -7.32 -10.80
CA TYR A 239 15.05 -8.66 -10.48
C TYR A 239 15.14 -9.51 -11.74
N ASP A 240 16.33 -9.98 -12.05
CA ASP A 240 16.55 -11.00 -13.08
C ASP A 240 16.36 -12.39 -12.47
N ILE A 241 15.32 -13.08 -12.89
CA ILE A 241 14.96 -14.41 -12.39
C ILE A 241 16.05 -15.45 -12.68
N ALA A 242 16.78 -15.31 -13.80
CA ALA A 242 17.75 -16.29 -14.22
C ALA A 242 19.05 -16.23 -13.41
N SER A 243 19.52 -15.02 -13.12
CA SER A 243 20.77 -14.80 -12.37
C SER A 243 20.56 -14.58 -10.87
N GLY A 244 19.33 -14.34 -10.44
CA GLY A 244 19.04 -13.98 -9.05
C GLY A 244 19.39 -12.52 -8.68
N LYS A 245 19.91 -11.72 -9.62
CA LYS A 245 20.40 -10.36 -9.34
C LYS A 245 19.31 -9.31 -9.42
N VAL A 246 19.38 -8.34 -8.52
CA VAL A 246 18.62 -7.09 -8.58
C VAL A 246 19.54 -5.98 -9.07
N THR A 247 19.12 -5.30 -10.13
CA THR A 247 19.81 -4.12 -10.69
C THR A 247 18.96 -2.88 -10.42
N MET A 248 19.59 -1.85 -9.85
CA MET A 248 18.95 -0.54 -9.66
C MET A 248 18.71 0.14 -11.02
N VAL A 249 17.57 0.84 -11.18
CA VAL A 249 17.16 1.46 -12.43
C VAL A 249 16.77 2.93 -12.25
#